data_37e8d8e24ca3d81955408a47d548abd9
#
_entry.id   37e8d8e24ca3d81955408a47d548abd9
#
_cell.length_a   1.000
_cell.length_b   1.000
_cell.length_c   1.000
_cell.angle_alpha   90.00
_cell.angle_beta   90.00
_cell.angle_gamma   90.00
#
_symmetry.space_group_name_H-M   'P 1'
#
loop_
_entity.id
_entity.type
_entity.pdbx_description
1 polymer ?
#
loop_
_entity_poly.entity_id
_entity_poly.type
_entity_poly.pdbx_seq_one_letter_code
_entity_poly.pdbx_strand_id
1 'polypeptide(L)'
;MAGVMEALLVGMLGFLKMESRDYCDLETVDGRHTIVSSDGKYGSVIRFNGTKSVISFERFKDMVERLNYAFDPYLKGTGYRVQVVFIRDDDSMTALRGLSDTQKETARKIGLNMEDLINESVDTLRQYTYYEDCHFVLWTTPEVLNDPEIKKIATDRIKDKKEHNIPAMANGQNPFVVADILHNKHNAYVSAILTVMQSGEFACDVSLLDVRRALRAIRKSVLPDITADSWEPIIPGVEHPLMWKSNTSGDDL
;
A
#
# COMPACT_ATOMS: atom_id res chain seq x y z
N MET A 1 7.49 8.61 48.38
CA MET A 1 7.96 7.39 47.71
C MET A 1 7.04 6.96 46.54
N ALA A 2 5.73 7.14 46.62
CA ALA A 2 4.80 6.79 45.53
C ALA A 2 5.08 7.55 44.22
N GLY A 3 5.30 8.86 44.27
CA GLY A 3 5.53 9.68 43.06
C GLY A 3 6.83 9.40 42.30
N VAL A 4 7.87 8.89 43.00
CA VAL A 4 9.13 8.51 42.31
C VAL A 4 8.98 7.18 41.57
N MET A 5 8.22 6.23 42.13
CA MET A 5 7.90 4.98 41.45
C MET A 5 6.97 5.19 40.24
N GLU A 6 6.03 6.10 40.36
CA GLU A 6 5.13 6.48 39.29
C GLU A 6 5.88 7.14 38.11
N ALA A 7 6.80 8.07 38.42
CA ALA A 7 7.66 8.70 37.43
C ALA A 7 8.62 7.71 36.76
N LEU A 8 9.10 6.70 37.49
CA LEU A 8 9.95 5.63 36.97
C LEU A 8 9.16 4.68 36.08
N LEU A 9 7.93 4.33 36.46
CA LEU A 9 7.01 3.51 35.65
C LEU A 9 6.59 4.23 34.36
N VAL A 10 6.27 5.53 34.46
CA VAL A 10 5.94 6.34 33.27
C VAL A 10 7.16 6.48 32.34
N GLY A 11 8.35 6.62 32.89
CA GLY A 11 9.59 6.64 32.12
C GLY A 11 9.90 5.30 31.44
N MET A 12 9.69 4.18 32.17
CA MET A 12 9.85 2.83 31.59
C MET A 12 8.78 2.52 30.53
N LEU A 13 7.53 2.91 30.76
CA LEU A 13 6.44 2.75 29.79
C LEU A 13 6.65 3.66 28.57
N GLY A 14 7.24 4.85 28.74
CA GLY A 14 7.65 5.72 27.64
C GLY A 14 8.77 5.12 26.79
N PHE A 15 9.69 4.36 27.41
CA PHE A 15 10.75 3.65 26.72
C PHE A 15 10.25 2.38 26.00
N LEU A 16 9.17 1.79 26.48
CA LEU A 16 8.48 0.63 25.87
C LEU A 16 7.41 1.05 24.84
N LYS A 17 7.06 2.33 24.76
CA LYS A 17 6.20 2.85 23.71
C LYS A 17 7.01 2.89 22.41
N MET A 18 6.92 1.82 21.65
CA MET A 18 7.33 1.86 20.26
C MET A 18 6.35 2.79 19.53
N GLU A 19 6.87 3.85 18.94
CA GLU A 19 6.07 4.75 18.11
C GLU A 19 5.66 3.97 16.85
N SER A 20 4.48 4.26 16.28
CA SER A 20 4.05 3.67 15.01
C SER A 20 5.08 3.90 13.89
N ARG A 21 5.92 4.92 14.01
CA ARG A 21 7.08 5.18 13.17
C ARG A 21 8.13 4.05 13.22
N ASP A 22 8.29 3.37 14.35
CA ASP A 22 9.24 2.26 14.50
C ASP A 22 8.80 1.00 13.74
N TYR A 23 7.52 0.92 13.38
CA TYR A 23 6.95 -0.18 12.60
C TYR A 23 6.79 0.15 11.12
N CYS A 24 6.87 1.42 10.74
CA CYS A 24 6.60 1.86 9.39
C CYS A 24 7.67 2.86 8.94
N ASP A 25 8.64 2.38 8.17
CA ASP A 25 9.73 3.19 7.60
C ASP A 25 9.29 4.11 6.47
N LEU A 26 7.98 4.29 6.26
CA LEU A 26 7.43 5.13 5.21
C LEU A 26 7.53 6.59 5.61
N GLU A 27 8.18 7.42 4.79
CA GLU A 27 8.47 8.81 5.15
C GLU A 27 7.85 9.82 4.19
N THR A 28 7.83 9.52 2.90
CA THR A 28 7.30 10.45 1.89
C THR A 28 6.76 9.71 0.69
N VAL A 29 6.33 10.46 -0.31
CA VAL A 29 5.79 9.96 -1.57
C VAL A 29 6.48 10.62 -2.75
N ASP A 30 6.57 9.89 -3.86
CA ASP A 30 7.11 10.36 -5.11
C ASP A 30 6.11 10.13 -6.26
N GLY A 31 5.39 11.18 -6.59
CA GLY A 31 4.32 11.11 -7.57
C GLY A 31 3.06 10.39 -7.03
N ARG A 32 2.27 9.83 -7.95
CA ARG A 32 0.93 9.35 -7.64
C ARG A 32 0.88 7.95 -7.04
N HIS A 33 1.86 7.11 -7.32
CA HIS A 33 1.80 5.67 -7.06
C HIS A 33 2.98 5.13 -6.27
N THR A 34 3.94 5.98 -5.92
CA THR A 34 5.19 5.57 -5.31
C THR A 34 5.34 6.12 -3.91
N ILE A 35 5.62 5.26 -2.97
CA ILE A 35 5.91 5.55 -1.57
C ILE A 35 7.42 5.45 -1.39
N VAL A 36 7.99 6.33 -0.58
CA VAL A 36 9.42 6.37 -0.29
C VAL A 36 9.63 6.15 1.20
N SER A 37 10.51 5.20 1.52
CA SER A 37 10.88 4.93 2.91
C SER A 37 12.06 5.78 3.38
N SER A 38 12.27 5.84 4.69
CA SER A 38 13.35 6.59 5.34
C SER A 38 14.74 6.17 4.88
N ASP A 39 14.91 4.91 4.48
CA ASP A 39 16.15 4.38 3.94
C ASP A 39 16.28 4.52 2.40
N GLY A 40 15.36 5.26 1.79
CA GLY A 40 15.37 5.58 0.37
C GLY A 40 14.89 4.46 -0.55
N LYS A 41 14.15 3.48 -0.03
CA LYS A 41 13.47 2.47 -0.87
C LYS A 41 12.23 3.06 -1.49
N TYR A 42 11.93 2.64 -2.71
CA TYR A 42 10.72 2.97 -3.45
C TYR A 42 9.76 1.80 -3.41
N GLY A 43 8.50 2.07 -3.08
CA GLY A 43 7.47 1.06 -2.97
C GLY A 43 6.21 1.43 -3.76
N SER A 44 5.62 0.48 -4.47
CA SER A 44 4.31 0.62 -5.10
C SER A 44 3.44 -0.57 -4.79
N VAL A 45 2.14 -0.35 -4.64
CA VAL A 45 1.18 -1.37 -4.24
C VAL A 45 0.24 -1.69 -5.40
N ILE A 46 0.23 -2.94 -5.81
CA ILE A 46 -0.73 -3.48 -6.78
C ILE A 46 -1.76 -4.29 -6.01
N ARG A 47 -3.03 -3.92 -6.12
CA ARG A 47 -4.14 -4.69 -5.59
C ARG A 47 -4.53 -5.76 -6.60
N PHE A 48 -4.68 -6.98 -6.12
CA PHE A 48 -5.14 -8.12 -6.89
C PHE A 48 -6.57 -8.48 -6.47
N ASN A 49 -7.53 -8.25 -7.36
CA ASN A 49 -8.95 -8.51 -7.10
C ASN A 49 -9.39 -9.92 -7.55
N GLY A 50 -8.46 -10.73 -8.01
CA GLY A 50 -8.73 -12.07 -8.53
C GLY A 50 -8.67 -12.17 -10.04
N THR A 51 -9.32 -13.20 -10.58
CA THR A 51 -9.43 -13.42 -12.03
C THR A 51 -10.79 -12.99 -12.54
N LYS A 52 -10.84 -12.43 -13.75
CA LYS A 52 -12.09 -11.96 -14.39
C LYS A 52 -13.03 -13.11 -14.79
N SER A 53 -12.52 -14.33 -14.81
CA SER A 53 -13.28 -15.52 -15.15
C SER A 53 -12.76 -16.73 -14.39
N VAL A 54 -13.57 -17.77 -14.28
CA VAL A 54 -13.12 -19.07 -13.77
C VAL A 54 -12.02 -19.60 -14.69
N ILE A 55 -10.90 -19.99 -14.10
CA ILE A 55 -9.74 -20.52 -14.83
C ILE A 55 -9.56 -22.00 -14.52
N SER A 56 -9.10 -22.77 -15.52
CA SER A 56 -8.69 -24.16 -15.33
C SER A 56 -7.37 -24.24 -14.57
N PHE A 57 -7.08 -25.39 -13.99
CA PHE A 57 -5.79 -25.63 -13.32
C PHE A 57 -4.58 -25.47 -14.27
N GLU A 58 -4.70 -25.89 -15.52
CA GLU A 58 -3.66 -25.72 -16.53
C GLU A 58 -3.39 -24.23 -16.80
N ARG A 59 -4.44 -23.45 -16.97
CA ARG A 59 -4.32 -22.00 -17.19
C ARG A 59 -3.74 -21.29 -15.94
N PHE A 60 -4.08 -21.75 -14.75
CA PHE A 60 -3.46 -21.26 -13.52
C PHE A 60 -1.94 -21.53 -13.50
N LYS A 61 -1.52 -22.74 -13.91
CA LYS A 61 -0.11 -23.10 -14.01
C LYS A 61 0.64 -22.21 -15.00
N ASP A 62 0.08 -21.98 -16.18
CA ASP A 62 0.65 -21.07 -17.17
C ASP A 62 0.78 -19.64 -16.63
N MET A 63 -0.22 -19.17 -15.87
CA MET A 63 -0.15 -17.88 -15.18
C MET A 63 1.06 -17.81 -14.23
N VAL A 64 1.23 -18.79 -13.38
CA VAL A 64 2.33 -18.84 -12.41
C VAL A 64 3.68 -18.85 -13.13
N GLU A 65 3.81 -19.63 -14.20
CA GLU A 65 5.05 -19.67 -14.99
C GLU A 65 5.37 -18.30 -15.62
N ARG A 66 4.39 -17.63 -16.19
CA ARG A 66 4.58 -16.29 -16.79
C ARG A 66 4.92 -15.24 -15.75
N LEU A 67 4.28 -15.28 -14.58
CA LEU A 67 4.65 -14.40 -13.46
C LEU A 67 6.09 -14.65 -13.03
N ASN A 68 6.50 -15.90 -12.93
CA ASN A 68 7.89 -16.23 -12.62
C ASN A 68 8.85 -15.67 -13.68
N TYR A 69 8.54 -15.78 -14.96
CA TYR A 69 9.35 -15.16 -16.03
C TYR A 69 9.41 -13.65 -15.92
N ALA A 70 8.32 -13.00 -15.53
CA ALA A 70 8.29 -11.55 -15.38
C ALA A 70 9.11 -11.06 -14.18
N PHE A 71 9.11 -11.81 -13.08
CA PHE A 71 9.86 -11.50 -11.88
C PHE A 71 11.34 -11.89 -11.97
N ASP A 72 11.66 -12.94 -12.72
CA ASP A 72 13.00 -13.55 -12.80
C ASP A 72 14.14 -12.54 -13.07
N PRO A 73 14.04 -11.61 -14.03
CA PRO A 73 15.08 -10.62 -14.29
C PRO A 73 15.36 -9.67 -13.12
N TYR A 74 14.35 -9.43 -12.30
CA TYR A 74 14.42 -8.51 -11.18
C TYR A 74 14.86 -9.21 -9.89
N LEU A 75 14.33 -10.40 -9.63
CA LEU A 75 14.58 -11.11 -8.36
C LEU A 75 15.88 -11.92 -8.34
N LYS A 76 16.52 -12.14 -9.48
CA LYS A 76 17.86 -12.74 -9.54
C LYS A 76 18.97 -11.81 -9.05
N GLY A 77 18.73 -10.51 -9.16
CA GLY A 77 19.65 -9.47 -8.70
C GLY A 77 19.36 -9.02 -7.27
N THR A 78 20.22 -8.14 -6.77
CA THR A 78 19.99 -7.44 -5.51
C THR A 78 19.15 -6.18 -5.75
N GLY A 79 18.31 -5.83 -4.78
CA GLY A 79 17.65 -4.53 -4.73
C GLY A 79 16.20 -4.49 -5.20
N TYR A 80 15.72 -5.47 -5.93
CA TYR A 80 14.29 -5.62 -6.20
C TYR A 80 13.67 -6.65 -5.27
N ARG A 81 12.51 -6.34 -4.71
CA ARG A 81 11.79 -7.24 -3.80
C ARG A 81 10.30 -7.21 -4.09
N VAL A 82 9.66 -8.32 -3.82
CA VAL A 82 8.21 -8.47 -3.83
C VAL A 82 7.75 -8.90 -2.44
N GLN A 83 6.75 -8.22 -1.92
CA GLN A 83 6.06 -8.62 -0.70
C GLN A 83 4.60 -8.90 -1.08
N VAL A 84 4.11 -10.06 -0.72
CA VAL A 84 2.70 -10.41 -0.90
C VAL A 84 2.02 -10.29 0.46
N VAL A 85 0.98 -9.48 0.50
CA VAL A 85 0.11 -9.32 1.66
C VAL A 85 -1.23 -9.95 1.31
N PHE A 86 -1.59 -11.00 2.03
CA PHE A 86 -2.86 -11.70 1.86
C PHE A 86 -3.61 -11.68 3.19
N ILE A 87 -4.80 -11.11 3.17
CA ILE A 87 -5.68 -11.01 4.33
C ILE A 87 -6.93 -11.82 4.00
N ARG A 88 -7.31 -12.70 4.92
CA ARG A 88 -8.57 -13.42 4.86
C ARG A 88 -9.34 -13.14 6.14
N ASP A 89 -10.58 -12.73 5.98
CA ASP A 89 -11.51 -12.44 7.07
C ASP A 89 -12.75 -13.33 6.91
N ASP A 90 -13.18 -13.92 7.99
CA ASP A 90 -14.40 -14.75 8.04
C ASP A 90 -15.67 -13.89 7.95
N ASP A 91 -15.56 -12.57 8.25
CA ASP A 91 -16.69 -11.65 8.08
C ASP A 91 -16.72 -11.01 6.68
N SER A 92 -17.43 -11.65 5.78
CA SER A 92 -17.71 -11.15 4.44
C SER A 92 -18.87 -10.15 4.36
N MET A 93 -19.56 -9.86 5.47
CA MET A 93 -20.82 -9.12 5.48
C MET A 93 -20.71 -7.72 4.88
N THR A 94 -19.65 -6.99 5.19
CA THR A 94 -19.42 -5.63 4.65
C THR A 94 -19.28 -5.65 3.13
N ALA A 95 -18.53 -6.60 2.58
CA ALA A 95 -18.35 -6.75 1.14
C ALA A 95 -19.64 -7.18 0.44
N LEU A 96 -20.37 -8.14 1.02
CA LEU A 96 -21.66 -8.61 0.49
C LEU A 96 -22.71 -7.51 0.49
N ARG A 97 -22.78 -6.69 1.54
CA ARG A 97 -23.68 -5.52 1.59
C ARG A 97 -23.34 -4.51 0.51
N GLY A 98 -22.08 -4.17 0.32
CA GLY A 98 -21.66 -3.25 -0.76
C GLY A 98 -22.07 -3.72 -2.14
N LEU A 99 -21.98 -5.03 -2.43
CA LEU A 99 -22.47 -5.63 -3.67
C LEU A 99 -24.01 -5.57 -3.75
N SER A 100 -24.70 -5.86 -2.65
CA SER A 100 -26.16 -5.89 -2.61
C SER A 100 -26.80 -4.51 -2.71
N ASP A 101 -26.14 -3.47 -2.22
CA ASP A 101 -26.66 -2.09 -2.30
C ASP A 101 -26.82 -1.62 -3.74
N THR A 102 -25.91 -1.97 -4.63
CA THR A 102 -26.02 -1.70 -6.07
C THR A 102 -27.23 -2.43 -6.68
N GLN A 103 -27.47 -3.68 -6.26
CA GLN A 103 -28.62 -4.45 -6.74
C GLN A 103 -29.93 -3.87 -6.24
N LYS A 104 -30.01 -3.45 -4.96
CA LYS A 104 -31.18 -2.80 -4.36
C LYS A 104 -31.48 -1.47 -5.07
N GLU A 105 -30.46 -0.67 -5.33
CA GLU A 105 -30.62 0.59 -6.05
C GLU A 105 -31.15 0.37 -7.47
N THR A 106 -30.64 -0.62 -8.18
CA THR A 106 -31.10 -0.97 -9.52
C THR A 106 -32.56 -1.45 -9.48
N ALA A 107 -32.91 -2.34 -8.53
CA ALA A 107 -34.30 -2.79 -8.37
C ALA A 107 -35.26 -1.65 -8.10
N ARG A 108 -34.89 -0.71 -7.24
CA ARG A 108 -35.69 0.50 -6.96
C ARG A 108 -35.88 1.37 -8.22
N LYS A 109 -34.83 1.55 -9.03
CA LYS A 109 -34.92 2.34 -10.27
C LYS A 109 -35.89 1.77 -11.30
N ILE A 110 -36.07 0.45 -11.33
CA ILE A 110 -37.01 -0.24 -12.23
C ILE A 110 -38.35 -0.55 -11.55
N GLY A 111 -38.59 -0.04 -10.33
CA GLY A 111 -39.84 -0.18 -9.62
C GLY A 111 -40.11 -1.57 -9.02
N LEU A 112 -39.07 -2.40 -8.86
CA LEU A 112 -39.20 -3.72 -8.24
C LEU A 112 -38.85 -3.65 -6.75
N ASN A 113 -39.71 -4.18 -5.90
CA ASN A 113 -39.41 -4.40 -4.50
C ASN A 113 -38.80 -5.79 -4.30
N MET A 114 -37.46 -5.85 -4.29
CA MET A 114 -36.68 -7.08 -4.13
C MET A 114 -35.81 -7.07 -2.86
N GLU A 115 -36.05 -6.14 -1.96
CA GLU A 115 -35.18 -5.91 -0.80
C GLU A 115 -35.06 -7.14 0.10
N ASP A 116 -36.18 -7.81 0.38
CA ASP A 116 -36.22 -9.01 1.22
C ASP A 116 -35.45 -10.16 0.57
N LEU A 117 -35.65 -10.39 -0.72
CA LEU A 117 -34.97 -11.47 -1.47
C LEU A 117 -33.45 -11.23 -1.54
N ILE A 118 -33.03 -9.97 -1.73
CA ILE A 118 -31.61 -9.62 -1.76
C ILE A 118 -30.99 -9.81 -0.36
N ASN A 119 -31.70 -9.43 0.71
CA ASN A 119 -31.20 -9.63 2.08
C ASN A 119 -31.07 -11.10 2.42
N GLU A 120 -32.07 -11.93 2.10
CA GLU A 120 -32.01 -13.40 2.28
C GLU A 120 -30.84 -14.03 1.52
N SER A 121 -30.59 -13.56 0.29
CA SER A 121 -29.45 -14.00 -0.49
C SER A 121 -28.11 -13.63 0.19
N VAL A 122 -27.98 -12.41 0.74
CA VAL A 122 -26.79 -11.96 1.47
C VAL A 122 -26.57 -12.82 2.72
N ASP A 123 -27.61 -13.07 3.51
CA ASP A 123 -27.53 -13.89 4.73
C ASP A 123 -27.17 -15.36 4.44
N THR A 124 -27.63 -15.88 3.31
CA THR A 124 -27.27 -17.21 2.84
C THR A 124 -25.80 -17.26 2.37
N LEU A 125 -25.39 -16.29 1.54
CA LEU A 125 -24.03 -16.24 1.00
C LEU A 125 -22.98 -16.06 2.09
N ARG A 126 -23.28 -15.29 3.15
CA ARG A 126 -22.38 -15.10 4.29
C ARG A 126 -21.85 -16.39 4.88
N GLN A 127 -22.64 -17.46 4.87
CA GLN A 127 -22.26 -18.75 5.45
C GLN A 127 -21.22 -19.50 4.62
N TYR A 128 -21.02 -19.11 3.36
CA TYR A 128 -20.19 -19.80 2.38
C TYR A 128 -19.09 -18.92 1.78
N THR A 129 -19.01 -17.66 2.20
CA THR A 129 -18.05 -16.71 1.63
C THR A 129 -17.10 -16.17 2.69
N TYR A 130 -15.90 -15.85 2.24
CA TYR A 130 -14.87 -15.18 3.01
C TYR A 130 -14.52 -13.88 2.31
N TYR A 131 -14.10 -12.88 3.06
CA TYR A 131 -13.47 -11.69 2.49
C TYR A 131 -11.98 -11.97 2.31
N GLU A 132 -11.48 -11.74 1.11
CA GLU A 132 -10.06 -11.87 0.79
C GLU A 132 -9.55 -10.58 0.17
N ASP A 133 -8.40 -10.12 0.65
CA ASP A 133 -7.72 -8.94 0.12
C ASP A 133 -6.25 -9.30 -0.13
N CYS A 134 -5.79 -9.09 -1.36
CA CYS A 134 -4.45 -9.47 -1.78
C CYS A 134 -3.74 -8.28 -2.43
N HIS A 135 -2.55 -7.98 -1.91
CA HIS A 135 -1.71 -6.91 -2.43
C HIS A 135 -0.30 -7.42 -2.72
N PHE A 136 0.25 -6.98 -3.85
CA PHE A 136 1.66 -7.13 -4.17
C PHE A 136 2.33 -5.78 -3.92
N VAL A 137 3.26 -5.73 -2.99
CA VAL A 137 4.09 -4.55 -2.75
C VAL A 137 5.42 -4.76 -3.43
N LEU A 138 5.71 -3.94 -4.42
CA LEU A 138 6.93 -3.98 -5.21
C LEU A 138 7.91 -2.96 -4.65
N TRP A 139 9.07 -3.43 -4.19
CA TRP A 139 10.10 -2.61 -3.60
C TRP A 139 11.33 -2.52 -4.51
N THR A 140 11.90 -1.33 -4.61
CA THR A 140 13.20 -1.09 -5.25
C THR A 140 14.10 -0.40 -4.26
N THR A 141 15.21 -1.04 -3.91
CA THR A 141 16.18 -0.49 -2.96
C THR A 141 17.32 0.22 -3.70
N PRO A 142 18.06 1.12 -3.04
CA PRO A 142 19.23 1.76 -3.65
C PRO A 142 20.32 0.80 -4.15
N GLU A 143 20.29 -0.46 -3.73
CA GLU A 143 21.21 -1.52 -4.15
C GLU A 143 21.18 -1.81 -5.67
N VAL A 144 20.10 -1.40 -6.37
CA VAL A 144 19.99 -1.54 -7.83
C VAL A 144 20.87 -0.54 -8.59
N LEU A 145 21.44 0.44 -7.89
CA LEU A 145 22.26 1.49 -8.47
C LEU A 145 23.72 1.04 -8.58
N ASN A 146 24.34 1.35 -9.72
CA ASN A 146 25.77 1.16 -9.89
C ASN A 146 26.56 2.37 -9.37
N ASP A 147 27.87 2.23 -9.19
CA ASP A 147 28.74 3.28 -8.65
C ASP A 147 28.66 4.64 -9.39
N PRO A 148 28.62 4.70 -10.75
CA PRO A 148 28.42 5.95 -11.47
C PRO A 148 27.06 6.61 -11.16
N GLU A 149 25.99 5.83 -11.04
CA GLU A 149 24.64 6.33 -10.71
C GLU A 149 24.58 6.88 -9.30
N ILE A 150 25.22 6.21 -8.34
CA ILE A 150 25.32 6.67 -6.94
C ILE A 150 26.06 8.02 -6.88
N LYS A 151 27.19 8.15 -7.59
CA LYS A 151 27.94 9.41 -7.67
C LYS A 151 27.13 10.54 -8.29
N LYS A 152 26.38 10.24 -9.35
CA LYS A 152 25.50 11.20 -10.00
C LYS A 152 24.42 11.69 -9.04
N ILE A 153 23.70 10.79 -8.38
CA ILE A 153 22.68 11.14 -7.41
C ILE A 153 23.23 12.00 -6.27
N ALA A 154 24.42 11.66 -5.75
CA ALA A 154 25.06 12.45 -4.70
C ALA A 154 25.39 13.88 -5.19
N THR A 155 25.86 14.03 -6.43
CA THR A 155 26.15 15.32 -7.04
C THR A 155 24.88 16.15 -7.24
N ASP A 156 23.83 15.55 -7.77
CA ASP A 156 22.54 16.20 -8.01
C ASP A 156 21.92 16.66 -6.69
N ARG A 157 21.96 15.84 -5.63
CA ARG A 157 21.51 16.21 -4.27
C ARG A 157 22.25 17.41 -3.69
N ILE A 158 23.57 17.50 -3.91
CA ILE A 158 24.36 18.65 -3.45
C ILE A 158 23.95 19.92 -4.21
N LYS A 159 23.67 19.79 -5.50
CA LYS A 159 23.22 20.90 -6.35
C LYS A 159 21.85 21.40 -5.91
N ASP A 160 20.86 20.50 -5.78
CA ASP A 160 19.49 20.82 -5.35
C ASP A 160 19.46 21.45 -3.97
N LYS A 161 20.30 20.93 -3.05
CA LYS A 161 20.43 21.48 -1.70
C LYS A 161 20.92 22.93 -1.72
N LYS A 162 21.85 23.26 -2.60
CA LYS A 162 22.33 24.64 -2.76
C LYS A 162 21.31 25.54 -3.42
N GLU A 163 20.61 25.03 -4.44
CA GLU A 163 19.62 25.78 -5.20
C GLU A 163 18.38 26.13 -4.36
N HIS A 164 17.91 25.19 -3.55
CA HIS A 164 16.71 25.37 -2.74
C HIS A 164 16.97 25.73 -1.27
N ASN A 165 18.24 25.98 -0.93
CA ASN A 165 18.66 26.40 0.44
C ASN A 165 18.17 25.43 1.54
N ILE A 166 18.17 24.12 1.27
CA ILE A 166 17.65 23.08 2.16
C ILE A 166 18.64 22.83 3.31
N PRO A 167 18.22 22.90 4.58
CA PRO A 167 19.09 22.68 5.71
C PRO A 167 19.70 21.27 5.71
N ALA A 168 20.94 21.17 6.22
CA ALA A 168 21.57 19.86 6.38
C ALA A 168 20.84 19.06 7.45
N MET A 169 20.27 17.94 7.08
CA MET A 169 19.73 16.98 8.03
C MET A 169 20.84 16.15 8.67
N ALA A 170 20.71 15.83 9.95
CA ALA A 170 21.75 15.15 10.72
C ALA A 170 22.16 13.79 10.16
N ASN A 171 21.28 13.10 9.44
CA ASN A 171 21.50 11.75 8.90
C ASN A 171 21.75 11.70 7.39
N GLY A 172 22.06 12.84 6.76
CA GLY A 172 22.47 12.88 5.35
C GLY A 172 21.41 12.54 4.30
N GLN A 173 20.28 12.04 4.69
CA GLN A 173 19.16 11.80 3.79
C GLN A 173 18.20 12.98 3.85
N ASN A 174 17.93 13.56 2.71
CA ASN A 174 16.87 14.53 2.56
C ASN A 174 15.69 13.83 1.86
N PRO A 175 14.58 13.55 2.57
CA PRO A 175 13.44 12.86 2.01
C PRO A 175 12.77 13.65 0.86
N PHE A 176 13.09 14.92 0.72
CA PHE A 176 12.57 15.78 -0.35
C PHE A 176 13.38 15.72 -1.64
N VAL A 177 14.57 15.12 -1.64
CA VAL A 177 15.37 14.99 -2.85
C VAL A 177 15.26 13.58 -3.40
N VAL A 178 14.36 13.45 -4.34
CA VAL A 178 14.09 12.20 -5.05
C VAL A 178 15.23 11.87 -6.01
N ALA A 179 15.59 10.60 -6.09
CA ALA A 179 16.58 10.14 -7.04
C ALA A 179 15.89 9.70 -8.34
N ASP A 180 15.84 10.56 -9.35
CA ASP A 180 15.20 10.29 -10.64
C ASP A 180 15.60 8.95 -11.25
N ILE A 181 16.87 8.58 -11.11
CA ILE A 181 17.39 7.31 -11.64
C ILE A 181 16.72 6.13 -10.93
N LEU A 182 16.60 6.18 -9.60
CA LEU A 182 15.96 5.13 -8.83
C LEU A 182 14.45 5.08 -9.09
N HIS A 183 13.82 6.25 -9.20
CA HIS A 183 12.42 6.39 -9.59
C HIS A 183 12.14 5.74 -10.94
N ASN A 184 12.96 6.02 -11.96
CA ASN A 184 12.79 5.44 -13.29
C ASN A 184 12.98 3.93 -13.29
N LYS A 185 13.95 3.40 -12.54
CA LYS A 185 14.14 1.96 -12.39
C LYS A 185 12.95 1.30 -11.68
N HIS A 186 12.41 1.96 -10.65
CA HIS A 186 11.22 1.49 -9.95
C HIS A 186 10.00 1.45 -10.88
N ASN A 187 9.75 2.53 -11.62
CA ASN A 187 8.64 2.61 -12.56
C ASN A 187 8.74 1.56 -13.67
N ALA A 188 9.94 1.30 -14.17
CA ALA A 188 10.16 0.25 -15.16
C ALA A 188 9.81 -1.14 -14.59
N TYR A 189 10.23 -1.42 -13.37
CA TYR A 189 9.90 -2.65 -12.67
C TYR A 189 8.38 -2.80 -12.46
N VAL A 190 7.72 -1.80 -11.89
CA VAL A 190 6.27 -1.80 -11.65
C VAL A 190 5.50 -1.98 -12.95
N SER A 191 5.89 -1.24 -14.00
CA SER A 191 5.23 -1.31 -15.31
C SER A 191 5.38 -2.69 -15.96
N ALA A 192 6.56 -3.30 -15.86
CA ALA A 192 6.79 -4.64 -16.40
C ALA A 192 5.87 -5.68 -15.74
N ILE A 193 5.82 -5.69 -14.42
CA ILE A 193 4.97 -6.64 -13.68
C ILE A 193 3.49 -6.37 -13.94
N LEU A 194 3.07 -5.12 -13.86
CA LEU A 194 1.68 -4.73 -14.09
C LEU A 194 1.21 -5.11 -15.51
N THR A 195 2.05 -4.88 -16.53
CA THR A 195 1.75 -5.25 -17.92
C THR A 195 1.50 -6.75 -18.06
N VAL A 196 2.34 -7.56 -17.44
CA VAL A 196 2.15 -9.02 -17.46
C VAL A 196 0.86 -9.40 -16.75
N MET A 197 0.60 -8.88 -15.56
CA MET A 197 -0.61 -9.20 -14.80
C MET A 197 -1.91 -8.73 -15.48
N GLN A 198 -1.86 -7.63 -16.23
CA GLN A 198 -3.01 -7.09 -16.97
C GLN A 198 -3.18 -7.69 -18.37
N SER A 199 -2.22 -8.46 -18.87
CA SER A 199 -2.30 -9.04 -20.20
C SER A 199 -3.56 -9.90 -20.34
N GLY A 200 -4.21 -9.86 -21.50
CA GLY A 200 -5.51 -10.54 -21.73
C GLY A 200 -5.48 -12.05 -21.52
N GLU A 201 -4.30 -12.64 -21.56
CA GLU A 201 -4.11 -14.08 -21.31
C GLU A 201 -4.19 -14.43 -19.82
N PHE A 202 -3.82 -13.49 -18.92
CA PHE A 202 -3.95 -13.68 -17.48
C PHE A 202 -5.37 -13.46 -16.98
N ALA A 203 -6.13 -12.60 -17.66
CA ALA A 203 -7.47 -12.20 -17.24
C ALA A 203 -7.58 -11.85 -15.74
N CYS A 204 -6.49 -11.34 -15.15
CA CYS A 204 -6.50 -10.86 -13.78
C CYS A 204 -7.11 -9.47 -13.70
N ASP A 205 -7.85 -9.24 -12.64
CA ASP A 205 -8.28 -7.91 -12.26
C ASP A 205 -7.27 -7.34 -11.26
N VAL A 206 -6.41 -6.46 -11.76
CA VAL A 206 -5.36 -5.83 -10.97
C VAL A 206 -5.36 -4.33 -11.16
N SER A 207 -5.09 -3.61 -10.09
CA SER A 207 -5.00 -2.16 -10.11
C SER A 207 -3.78 -1.67 -9.35
N LEU A 208 -3.03 -0.75 -9.98
CA LEU A 208 -1.98 -0.01 -9.28
C LEU A 208 -2.65 1.04 -8.40
N LEU A 209 -2.45 0.92 -7.09
CA LEU A 209 -3.06 1.83 -6.12
C LEU A 209 -2.39 3.21 -6.17
N ASP A 210 -3.19 4.26 -6.05
CA ASP A 210 -2.66 5.57 -5.71
C ASP A 210 -2.12 5.55 -4.27
N VAL A 211 -1.25 6.50 -3.96
CA VAL A 211 -0.55 6.55 -2.67
C VAL A 211 -1.52 6.55 -1.48
N ARG A 212 -2.66 7.25 -1.56
CA ARG A 212 -3.63 7.31 -0.46
C ARG A 212 -4.23 5.94 -0.20
N ARG A 213 -4.64 5.24 -1.25
CA ARG A 213 -5.19 3.88 -1.14
C ARG A 213 -4.12 2.89 -0.71
N ALA A 214 -2.90 3.04 -1.22
CA ALA A 214 -1.77 2.20 -0.84
C ALA A 214 -1.43 2.32 0.65
N LEU A 215 -1.33 3.54 1.17
CA LEU A 215 -1.08 3.78 2.60
C LEU A 215 -2.22 3.27 3.48
N ARG A 216 -3.48 3.43 3.02
CA ARG A 216 -4.64 2.86 3.73
C ARG A 216 -4.57 1.33 3.78
N ALA A 217 -4.24 0.68 2.66
CA ALA A 217 -4.08 -0.78 2.61
C ALA A 217 -2.97 -1.26 3.54
N ILE A 218 -1.82 -0.57 3.56
CA ILE A 218 -0.70 -0.87 4.46
C ILE A 218 -1.14 -0.70 5.93
N ARG A 219 -1.76 0.42 6.27
CA ARG A 219 -2.25 0.63 7.64
C ARG A 219 -3.26 -0.43 8.05
N LYS A 220 -4.21 -0.75 7.19
CA LYS A 220 -5.21 -1.80 7.46
C LYS A 220 -4.58 -3.17 7.67
N SER A 221 -3.50 -3.48 6.99
CA SER A 221 -2.78 -4.75 7.19
C SER A 221 -2.03 -4.84 8.52
N VAL A 222 -1.61 -3.69 9.07
CA VAL A 222 -0.89 -3.61 10.35
C VAL A 222 -1.85 -3.42 11.53
N LEU A 223 -2.90 -2.62 11.34
CA LEU A 223 -3.87 -2.21 12.36
C LEU A 223 -5.31 -2.40 11.83
N PRO A 224 -5.77 -3.65 11.64
CA PRO A 224 -7.06 -3.93 11.01
C PRO A 224 -8.24 -3.37 11.81
N ASP A 225 -8.20 -3.48 13.14
CA ASP A 225 -9.32 -3.12 14.02
C ASP A 225 -9.47 -1.62 14.26
N ILE A 226 -8.38 -0.85 14.07
CA ILE A 226 -8.33 0.58 14.38
C ILE A 226 -8.48 1.43 13.13
N THR A 227 -8.23 0.86 11.95
CA THR A 227 -8.28 1.63 10.71
C THR A 227 -9.73 1.82 10.25
N ALA A 228 -10.29 2.99 10.55
CA ALA A 228 -11.61 3.36 10.03
C ALA A 228 -11.60 3.49 8.50
N ASP A 229 -12.72 3.19 7.86
CA ASP A 229 -12.87 3.32 6.41
C ASP A 229 -12.72 4.77 5.93
N SER A 230 -12.98 5.73 6.81
CA SER A 230 -12.83 7.18 6.58
C SER A 230 -11.41 7.69 6.81
N TRP A 231 -10.48 6.86 7.28
CA TRP A 231 -9.10 7.29 7.52
C TRP A 231 -8.39 7.65 6.21
N GLU A 232 -7.76 8.82 6.19
CA GLU A 232 -6.93 9.25 5.08
C GLU A 232 -5.53 9.63 5.54
N PRO A 233 -4.50 9.23 4.80
CA PRO A 233 -3.13 9.60 5.11
C PRO A 233 -2.87 11.08 4.86
N ILE A 234 -2.09 11.69 5.73
CA ILE A 234 -1.54 13.03 5.49
C ILE A 234 -0.31 12.88 4.60
N ILE A 235 -0.38 13.46 3.42
CA ILE A 235 0.72 13.40 2.43
C ILE A 235 1.34 14.79 2.33
N PRO A 236 2.66 14.95 2.57
CA PRO A 236 3.33 16.22 2.47
C PRO A 236 3.15 16.85 1.07
N GLY A 237 2.89 18.15 1.02
CA GLY A 237 2.72 18.89 -0.23
C GLY A 237 1.36 18.74 -0.92
N VAL A 238 0.43 17.99 -0.35
CA VAL A 238 -0.95 17.89 -0.83
C VAL A 238 -1.87 18.71 0.06
N GLU A 239 -2.72 19.55 -0.55
CA GLU A 239 -3.78 20.23 0.22
C GLU A 239 -4.74 19.21 0.79
N HIS A 240 -4.88 19.21 2.11
CA HIS A 240 -5.89 18.44 2.80
C HIS A 240 -7.08 19.35 3.10
N PRO A 241 -8.31 18.87 2.92
CA PRO A 241 -9.46 19.59 3.45
C PRO A 241 -9.24 19.75 4.96
N LEU A 242 -9.39 20.97 5.47
CA LEU A 242 -9.35 21.27 6.90
C LEU A 242 -10.50 20.54 7.59
N MET A 243 -10.30 19.30 7.92
CA MET A 243 -11.18 18.57 8.80
C MET A 243 -10.71 18.83 10.24
N TRP A 244 -11.53 19.49 11.01
CA TRP A 244 -11.30 19.79 12.43
C TRP A 244 -11.18 18.55 13.32
N LYS A 245 -11.46 17.39 12.78
CA LYS A 245 -11.11 16.10 13.37
C LYS A 245 -9.95 15.55 12.56
N SER A 246 -8.76 16.10 12.83
CA SER A 246 -7.56 15.49 12.32
C SER A 246 -7.39 14.15 13.04
N ASN A 247 -7.73 13.10 12.40
CA ASN A 247 -7.21 11.80 12.77
C ASN A 247 -5.73 11.81 12.38
N THR A 248 -4.94 12.58 13.11
CA THR A 248 -3.49 12.42 13.08
C THR A 248 -3.20 11.04 13.64
N SER A 249 -2.30 10.32 13.02
CA SER A 249 -1.91 8.96 13.45
C SER A 249 -1.39 8.89 14.90
N GLY A 250 -1.35 9.99 15.61
CA GLY A 250 -0.96 10.11 17.00
C GLY A 250 -2.09 10.30 18.00
N ASP A 251 -3.29 10.65 17.54
CA ASP A 251 -4.42 10.94 18.43
C ASP A 251 -5.31 9.72 18.71
N ASP A 252 -5.07 8.61 18.00
CA ASP A 252 -5.82 7.34 18.12
C ASP A 252 -5.02 6.23 18.83
N LEU A 253 -3.97 6.60 19.60
CA LEU A 253 -3.20 5.67 20.43
C LEU A 253 -3.48 5.89 21.91
#